data_d5b15c966eaf5525ccbad518c88ebc7f
#
_entry.id   d5b15c966eaf5525ccbad518c88ebc7f
#
_cell.length_a   1.000
_cell.length_b   1.000
_cell.length_c   1.000
_cell.angle_alpha   90.00
_cell.angle_beta   90.00
_cell.angle_gamma   90.00
#
_symmetry.space_group_name_H-M   'P 1'
#
loop_
_entity.id
_entity.type
_entity.pdbx_description
1 polymer ?
#
loop_
_entity_poly.entity_id
_entity_poly.type
_entity_poly.pdbx_seq_one_letter_code
_entity_poly.pdbx_strand_id
1 'polypeptide(L)'
;SGYNNGTDTGSSGGDGKGRVWILNVKTGAVIRELNTNVGSATDPSGLAHLSAFSQRGDVDATVEAVYGGDLLGNVWRFDLSGNTTSSWFIAKVAELKTTGGSAQPITTEPELGVVQNK
;
A
#
# COMPACT_ATOMS: atom_id res chain seq x y z
N SER A 1 -1.88 3.92 -6.06
CA SER A 1 -2.17 4.59 -4.78
C SER A 1 -2.72 5.99 -5.03
N GLY A 2 -3.40 6.58 -4.07
CA GLY A 2 -3.96 7.91 -4.19
C GLY A 2 -3.81 8.67 -2.87
N TYR A 3 -2.87 9.62 -2.84
CA TYR A 3 -2.60 10.39 -1.63
C TYR A 3 -3.82 11.21 -1.19
N ASN A 4 -4.48 11.86 -2.14
CA ASN A 4 -5.59 12.77 -1.86
C ASN A 4 -6.81 12.37 -2.71
N ASN A 5 -7.46 11.28 -2.37
CA ASN A 5 -8.64 10.80 -3.07
C ASN A 5 -9.95 11.00 -2.28
N GLY A 6 -10.00 12.06 -1.48
CA GLY A 6 -11.20 12.48 -0.75
C GLY A 6 -12.11 13.40 -1.56
N THR A 7 -13.06 14.02 -0.89
CA THR A 7 -14.06 14.91 -1.52
C THR A 7 -13.49 16.21 -2.07
N ASP A 8 -12.31 16.62 -1.61
CA ASP A 8 -11.72 17.91 -1.99
C ASP A 8 -11.01 17.89 -3.35
N THR A 9 -11.02 16.78 -4.07
CA THR A 9 -10.25 16.61 -5.30
C THR A 9 -11.00 16.97 -6.59
N GLY A 10 -12.09 17.69 -6.48
CA GLY A 10 -12.86 18.18 -7.65
C GLY A 10 -14.11 17.36 -7.96
N SER A 11 -14.64 17.49 -9.14
CA SER A 11 -16.00 17.05 -9.52
C SER A 11 -16.29 15.54 -9.44
N SER A 12 -15.31 14.73 -9.12
CA SER A 12 -15.49 13.27 -8.99
C SER A 12 -14.80 12.78 -7.72
N GLY A 13 -15.17 13.34 -6.59
CA GLY A 13 -14.53 12.99 -5.31
C GLY A 13 -14.31 11.49 -5.16
N GLY A 14 -13.12 11.10 -4.75
CA GLY A 14 -12.80 9.71 -4.44
C GLY A 14 -13.48 9.23 -3.17
N ASP A 15 -13.39 7.94 -2.91
CA ASP A 15 -13.95 7.33 -1.69
C ASP A 15 -12.98 7.36 -0.49
N GLY A 16 -11.78 7.92 -0.67
CA GLY A 16 -10.76 8.06 0.36
C GLY A 16 -10.03 6.77 0.75
N LYS A 17 -10.36 5.66 0.13
CA LYS A 17 -9.73 4.37 0.47
C LYS A 17 -8.36 4.20 -0.16
N GLY A 18 -7.47 3.55 0.56
CA GLY A 18 -6.13 3.21 0.06
C GLY A 18 -6.19 2.09 -0.96
N ARG A 19 -5.56 2.31 -2.13
CA ARG A 19 -5.54 1.34 -3.22
C ARG A 19 -4.17 1.23 -3.84
N VAL A 20 -3.85 0.03 -4.31
CA VAL A 20 -2.70 -0.24 -5.17
C VAL A 20 -3.19 -0.94 -6.41
N TRP A 21 -2.81 -0.41 -7.59
CA TRP A 21 -3.09 -1.03 -8.87
C TRP A 21 -1.82 -1.63 -9.43
N ILE A 22 -1.90 -2.88 -9.85
CA ILE A 22 -0.84 -3.56 -10.59
C ILE A 22 -1.23 -3.53 -12.07
N LEU A 23 -0.38 -2.93 -12.89
CA LEU A 23 -0.65 -2.67 -14.29
C LEU A 23 0.26 -3.49 -15.20
N ASN A 24 -0.25 -3.87 -16.37
CA ASN A 24 0.58 -4.38 -17.44
C ASN A 24 1.33 -3.21 -18.08
N VAL A 25 2.66 -3.23 -18.01
CA VAL A 25 3.50 -2.12 -18.50
C VAL A 25 3.42 -1.91 -20.01
N LYS A 26 3.07 -2.95 -20.77
CA LYS A 26 2.97 -2.86 -22.23
C LYS A 26 1.62 -2.31 -22.70
N THR A 27 0.54 -2.65 -22.01
CA THR A 27 -0.82 -2.31 -22.44
C THR A 27 -1.49 -1.26 -21.57
N GLY A 28 -0.97 -1.02 -20.35
CA GLY A 28 -1.60 -0.18 -19.33
C GLY A 28 -2.83 -0.83 -18.68
N ALA A 29 -3.17 -2.04 -19.03
CA ALA A 29 -4.32 -2.73 -18.45
C ALA A 29 -4.11 -3.04 -16.97
N VAL A 30 -5.18 -2.91 -16.17
CA VAL A 30 -5.16 -3.26 -14.75
C VAL A 30 -5.15 -4.78 -14.61
N ILE A 31 -4.07 -5.32 -14.04
CA ILE A 31 -3.96 -6.75 -13.73
C ILE A 31 -4.73 -7.07 -12.45
N ARG A 32 -4.52 -6.25 -11.42
CA ARG A 32 -5.17 -6.42 -10.12
C ARG A 32 -5.26 -5.08 -9.39
N GLU A 33 -6.39 -4.85 -8.73
CA GLU A 33 -6.58 -3.79 -7.75
C GLU A 33 -6.62 -4.40 -6.35
N LEU A 34 -5.79 -3.88 -5.44
CA LEU A 34 -5.79 -4.25 -4.03
C LEU A 34 -6.24 -3.04 -3.22
N ASN A 35 -7.33 -3.20 -2.47
CA ASN A 35 -7.98 -2.15 -1.70
C ASN A 35 -7.85 -2.44 -0.21
N THR A 36 -7.31 -1.50 0.56
CA THR A 36 -7.19 -1.65 2.01
C THR A 36 -8.54 -1.61 2.72
N ASN A 37 -9.57 -1.06 2.06
CA ASN A 37 -10.88 -0.78 2.63
C ASN A 37 -10.87 0.17 3.84
N VAL A 38 -9.77 0.89 4.02
CA VAL A 38 -9.58 1.87 5.09
C VAL A 38 -9.52 3.26 4.50
N GLY A 39 -10.18 4.18 5.18
CA GLY A 39 -10.34 5.57 4.74
C GLY A 39 -11.77 5.86 4.29
N SER A 40 -12.09 7.13 4.23
CA SER A 40 -13.38 7.65 3.76
C SER A 40 -13.17 8.92 2.96
N ALA A 41 -14.21 9.37 2.27
CA ALA A 41 -14.13 10.61 1.48
C ALA A 41 -13.78 11.84 2.33
N THR A 42 -14.18 11.86 3.60
CA THR A 42 -13.90 12.96 4.55
C THR A 42 -12.63 12.74 5.36
N ASP A 43 -12.15 11.51 5.43
CA ASP A 43 -10.93 11.13 6.17
C ASP A 43 -10.13 10.14 5.31
N PRO A 44 -9.48 10.62 4.24
CA PRO A 44 -8.81 9.76 3.27
C PRO A 44 -7.65 9.01 3.89
N SER A 45 -7.46 7.76 3.47
CA SER A 45 -6.32 6.93 3.86
C SER A 45 -4.98 7.57 3.47
N GLY A 46 -4.91 8.20 2.28
CA GLY A 46 -3.68 8.85 1.82
C GLY A 46 -2.51 7.91 1.57
N LEU A 47 -2.78 6.66 1.22
CA LEU A 47 -1.72 5.70 0.87
C LEU A 47 -0.95 6.21 -0.35
N ALA A 48 0.34 6.52 -0.18
CA ALA A 48 1.14 7.18 -1.21
C ALA A 48 2.43 6.43 -1.51
N HIS A 49 3.47 6.64 -0.75
CA HIS A 49 4.80 6.13 -1.03
C HIS A 49 4.90 4.62 -0.79
N LEU A 50 5.20 3.87 -1.84
CA LEU A 50 5.30 2.42 -1.80
C LEU A 50 6.75 1.98 -1.96
N SER A 51 7.12 0.91 -1.27
CA SER A 51 8.44 0.28 -1.40
C SER A 51 8.25 -1.18 -1.75
N ALA A 52 8.90 -1.62 -2.83
CA ALA A 52 8.81 -3.00 -3.31
C ALA A 52 9.93 -3.85 -2.72
N PHE A 53 9.64 -5.10 -2.45
CA PHE A 53 10.57 -6.06 -1.87
C PHE A 53 10.67 -7.31 -2.74
N SER A 54 11.90 -7.74 -3.02
CA SER A 54 12.23 -9.04 -3.59
C SER A 54 13.25 -9.73 -2.70
N GLN A 55 12.95 -10.92 -2.25
CA GLN A 55 13.83 -11.67 -1.35
C GLN A 55 15.16 -12.05 -2.01
N ARG A 56 15.16 -12.18 -3.32
CA ARG A 56 16.33 -12.56 -4.10
C ARG A 56 16.57 -11.57 -5.24
N GLY A 57 16.61 -10.29 -4.88
CA GLY A 57 16.75 -9.21 -5.85
C GLY A 57 18.07 -9.23 -6.63
N ASP A 58 19.08 -9.92 -6.12
CA ASP A 58 20.37 -10.14 -6.79
C ASP A 58 20.30 -11.19 -7.90
N VAL A 59 19.29 -12.08 -7.85
CA VAL A 59 19.12 -13.19 -8.79
C VAL A 59 17.83 -13.03 -9.60
N ASP A 60 16.75 -12.59 -8.96
CA ASP A 60 15.44 -12.45 -9.55
C ASP A 60 14.82 -11.13 -9.13
N ALA A 61 14.50 -10.28 -10.09
CA ALA A 61 13.87 -8.97 -9.86
C ALA A 61 12.35 -9.06 -9.65
N THR A 62 11.78 -10.25 -9.50
CA THR A 62 10.35 -10.41 -9.24
C THR A 62 9.98 -9.87 -7.88
N VAL A 63 9.02 -8.94 -7.84
CA VAL A 63 8.52 -8.35 -6.61
C VAL A 63 7.59 -9.34 -5.90
N GLU A 64 7.90 -9.64 -4.65
CA GLU A 64 7.12 -10.55 -3.80
C GLU A 64 6.16 -9.81 -2.89
N ALA A 65 6.49 -8.61 -2.49
CA ALA A 65 5.66 -7.79 -1.62
C ALA A 65 5.88 -6.30 -1.87
N VAL A 66 4.86 -5.52 -1.60
CA VAL A 66 4.93 -4.04 -1.60
C VAL A 66 4.47 -3.56 -0.23
N TYR A 67 5.17 -2.59 0.32
CA TYR A 67 4.85 -1.98 1.61
C TYR A 67 4.51 -0.51 1.42
N GLY A 68 3.57 -0.03 2.21
CA GLY A 68 3.21 1.38 2.21
C GLY A 68 2.57 1.82 3.52
N GLY A 69 2.77 3.07 3.88
CA GLY A 69 2.11 3.71 5.02
C GLY A 69 0.98 4.61 4.57
N ASP A 70 0.00 4.82 5.44
CA ASP A 70 -1.09 5.73 5.18
C ASP A 70 -1.17 6.87 6.20
N LEU A 71 -2.04 7.85 5.96
CA LEU A 71 -2.22 9.00 6.85
C LEU A 71 -2.98 8.65 8.14
N LEU A 72 -3.55 7.45 8.21
CA LEU A 72 -4.26 6.96 9.39
C LEU A 72 -3.37 6.10 10.30
N GLY A 73 -2.05 6.10 10.02
CA GLY A 73 -1.05 5.43 10.85
C GLY A 73 -0.88 3.94 10.57
N ASN A 74 -1.50 3.42 9.53
CA ASN A 74 -1.39 2.01 9.19
C ASN A 74 -0.20 1.75 8.28
N VAL A 75 0.51 0.65 8.52
CA VAL A 75 1.51 0.11 7.60
C VAL A 75 0.94 -1.15 6.97
N TRP A 76 0.91 -1.17 5.65
CA TRP A 76 0.30 -2.22 4.85
C TRP A 76 1.36 -3.04 4.12
N ARG A 77 1.13 -4.33 4.05
CA ARG A 77 1.84 -5.25 3.18
C ARG A 77 0.89 -5.78 2.12
N PHE A 78 1.23 -5.57 0.86
CA PHE A 78 0.55 -6.16 -0.29
C PHE A 78 1.38 -7.36 -0.74
N ASP A 79 0.88 -8.55 -0.50
CA ASP A 79 1.59 -9.79 -0.81
C ASP A 79 1.30 -10.22 -2.24
N LEU A 80 2.32 -10.22 -3.07
CA LEU A 80 2.25 -10.56 -4.49
C LEU A 80 3.02 -11.86 -4.80
N SER A 81 3.34 -12.65 -3.78
CA SER A 81 4.14 -13.87 -3.94
C SER A 81 3.37 -15.05 -4.51
N GLY A 82 2.05 -14.98 -4.52
CA GLY A 82 1.22 -16.07 -5.05
C GLY A 82 1.35 -16.24 -6.56
N ASN A 83 1.19 -17.46 -7.06
CA ASN A 83 1.33 -17.81 -8.46
C ASN A 83 0.19 -17.29 -9.34
N THR A 84 -0.93 -16.89 -8.74
CA THR A 84 -2.07 -16.33 -9.44
C THR A 84 -2.44 -14.98 -8.83
N THR A 85 -2.97 -14.06 -9.64
CA THR A 85 -3.37 -12.73 -9.17
C THR A 85 -4.46 -12.77 -8.11
N SER A 86 -5.30 -13.80 -8.13
CA SER A 86 -6.37 -13.98 -7.14
C SER A 86 -5.86 -14.40 -5.76
N SER A 87 -4.64 -14.93 -5.67
CA SER A 87 -4.00 -15.30 -4.40
C SER A 87 -3.29 -14.13 -3.71
N TRP A 88 -3.13 -13.01 -4.39
CA TRP A 88 -2.52 -11.82 -3.81
C TRP A 88 -3.45 -11.22 -2.76
N PHE A 89 -2.88 -10.77 -1.65
CA PHE A 89 -3.67 -10.26 -0.51
C PHE A 89 -2.99 -9.09 0.19
N ILE A 90 -3.74 -8.46 1.10
CA ILE A 90 -3.30 -7.32 1.88
C ILE A 90 -3.28 -7.71 3.35
N ALA A 91 -2.21 -7.33 4.06
CA ALA A 91 -2.11 -7.47 5.49
C ALA A 91 -1.73 -6.13 6.14
N LYS A 92 -2.38 -5.78 7.24
CA LYS A 92 -1.96 -4.67 8.09
C LYS A 92 -0.85 -5.20 9.01
N VAL A 93 0.37 -4.65 8.86
CA VAL A 93 1.52 -5.11 9.64
C VAL A 93 1.78 -4.25 10.87
N ALA A 94 1.32 -3.00 10.88
CA ALA A 94 1.45 -2.10 12.03
C ALA A 94 0.38 -1.03 12.01
N GLU A 95 0.09 -0.47 13.19
CA GLU A 95 -0.80 0.67 13.37
C GLU A 95 -0.15 1.62 14.37
N LEU A 96 0.24 2.79 13.89
CA LEU A 96 0.94 3.79 14.70
C LEU A 96 -0.05 4.77 15.31
N LYS A 97 -0.02 4.88 16.63
CA LYS A 97 -0.87 5.80 17.39
C LYS A 97 -0.04 6.56 18.41
N THR A 98 -0.48 7.76 18.74
CA THR A 98 0.04 8.50 19.88
C THR A 98 -0.37 7.82 21.18
N THR A 99 0.25 8.22 22.29
CA THR A 99 -0.13 7.75 23.64
C THR A 99 -1.62 8.00 23.94
N GLY A 100 -2.21 9.04 23.36
CA GLY A 100 -3.64 9.34 23.49
C GLY A 100 -4.55 8.58 22.53
N GLY A 101 -4.00 7.68 21.69
CA GLY A 101 -4.76 6.85 20.76
C GLY A 101 -5.05 7.49 19.40
N SER A 102 -4.54 8.69 19.13
CA SER A 102 -4.69 9.34 17.83
C SER A 102 -3.78 8.72 16.77
N ALA A 103 -4.27 8.58 15.55
CA ALA A 103 -3.48 8.06 14.44
C ALA A 103 -2.26 8.93 14.14
N GLN A 104 -1.12 8.31 13.85
CA GLN A 104 0.09 9.00 13.41
C GLN A 104 0.27 8.84 11.91
N PRO A 105 0.11 9.92 11.12
CA PRO A 105 0.28 9.85 9.67
C PRO A 105 1.67 9.37 9.27
N ILE A 106 1.72 8.51 8.25
CA ILE A 106 2.97 8.03 7.65
C ILE A 106 3.07 8.67 6.27
N THR A 107 4.04 9.57 6.08
CA THR A 107 4.20 10.36 4.86
C THR A 107 5.43 9.99 4.05
N THR A 108 6.29 9.11 4.59
CA THR A 108 7.53 8.69 3.96
C THR A 108 7.44 7.28 3.41
N GLU A 109 8.31 6.98 2.44
CA GLU A 109 8.48 5.64 1.90
C GLU A 109 9.10 4.72 2.95
N PRO A 110 8.55 3.50 3.17
CA PRO A 110 9.17 2.52 4.05
C PRO A 110 10.54 2.06 3.52
N GLU A 111 11.53 1.97 4.40
CA GLU A 111 12.78 1.29 4.09
C GLU A 111 12.68 -0.17 4.52
N LEU A 112 13.13 -1.06 3.63
CA LEU A 112 13.03 -2.50 3.81
C LEU A 112 14.42 -3.11 3.97
N GLY A 113 14.56 -3.98 4.95
CA GLY A 113 15.79 -4.70 5.19
C GLY A 113 15.53 -6.16 5.47
N VAL A 114 16.48 -7.01 5.13
CA VAL A 114 16.45 -8.44 5.44
C VAL A 114 17.38 -8.69 6.61
N VAL A 115 16.85 -9.28 7.68
CA VAL A 115 17.61 -9.72 8.83
C VAL A 115 17.70 -11.23 8.80
N GLN A 116 18.92 -11.74 8.77
CA GLN A 116 19.12 -13.19 8.85
C GLN A 116 18.88 -13.67 10.28
N ASN A 117 17.94 -14.57 10.44
CA ASN A 117 17.76 -15.32 11.68
C ASN A 117 18.80 -16.43 11.75
N LYS A 118 19.55 -16.41 12.83
CA LYS A 118 20.53 -17.47 13.11
C LYS A 118 19.91 -18.54 13.99
#